data_9ab3db81065e3a1b26f183d7b9644b0d
#
_entry.id   9ab3db81065e3a1b26f183d7b9644b0d
#
_cell.length_a   1.000
_cell.length_b   1.000
_cell.length_c   1.000
_cell.angle_alpha   90.00
_cell.angle_beta   90.00
_cell.angle_gamma   90.00
#
_symmetry.space_group_name_H-M   'P 1'
#
loop_
_entity.id
_entity.type
_entity.pdbx_description
1 polymer ?
#
loop_
_entity_poly.entity_id
_entity_poly.type
_entity_poly.pdbx_seq_one_letter_code
_entity_poly.pdbx_strand_id
1 'polypeptide(L)'
;MKRDLYKSLLDWKSSPTRKPLLLQGARQVGKTYLLEDFGKNEFLKFHIFNFEQDKGLSPVFETDLNPNQILTDLSIHKGERISSKSDLVIFDEIQACPRALTSLKYFCESMPELALCCAGSLLGVALSSESFPVGKVEFKNLFPMKFSEFLKALNEDLLIEALESSREASTISETTHQKLWGCLKEYYVTGGMPQVVSEYISMRDNRIEAMDNARKIQKGLIEGYYRDFAKHSGKTNSMHIVSVFEDVPMQLSKNVEGSVSRYQFKGVIPGKKGYAGLNGPINWLEKAGLIFKVKICNKAELPIESFCKNNLFKLYFFDIGLLGCMLELPVEAIIAQDYGITKGYFAENFTAQEFVSSGVSKLYAWKERNSEIEFLRVLDGEIVPVEVKSGQRTQAKSLQQYQKKYAPQSAIIISGKTLNRDAKKIVKNYPLYLAGSI
;
A
#
# COMPACT_ATOMS: atom_id res chain seq x y z
N MET A 1 -1.26 14.17 10.29
CA MET A 1 -0.09 13.92 9.41
C MET A 1 -0.50 14.12 7.97
N LYS A 2 0.29 14.86 7.18
CA LYS A 2 -0.03 15.15 5.76
C LYS A 2 0.14 13.88 4.92
N ARG A 3 -0.84 13.59 4.04
CA ARG A 3 -0.82 12.45 3.12
C ARG A 3 -0.79 12.97 1.68
N ASP A 4 0.00 12.33 0.82
CA ASP A 4 0.11 12.73 -0.59
C ASP A 4 -1.23 12.61 -1.33
N LEU A 5 -2.08 11.69 -0.91
CA LEU A 5 -3.42 11.52 -1.46
C LEU A 5 -4.33 12.75 -1.27
N TYR A 6 -4.02 13.63 -0.29
CA TYR A 6 -4.80 14.86 -0.05
C TYR A 6 -4.91 15.74 -1.30
N LYS A 7 -3.83 15.85 -2.08
CA LYS A 7 -3.85 16.57 -3.37
C LYS A 7 -4.87 15.98 -4.34
N SER A 8 -4.92 14.65 -4.44
CA SER A 8 -5.93 14.00 -5.29
C SER A 8 -7.37 14.18 -4.81
N LEU A 9 -7.58 14.43 -3.50
CA LEU A 9 -8.90 14.81 -2.96
C LEU A 9 -9.27 16.24 -3.35
N LEU A 10 -8.32 17.17 -3.40
CA LEU A 10 -8.55 18.54 -3.90
C LEU A 10 -8.92 18.52 -5.38
N ASP A 11 -8.20 17.75 -6.20
CA ASP A 11 -8.50 17.56 -7.62
C ASP A 11 -9.91 16.96 -7.80
N TRP A 12 -10.28 15.96 -6.98
CA TRP A 12 -11.62 15.37 -6.97
C TRP A 12 -12.69 16.39 -6.57
N LYS A 13 -12.47 17.22 -5.53
CA LYS A 13 -13.41 18.26 -5.08
C LYS A 13 -13.72 19.24 -6.20
N SER A 14 -12.72 19.66 -6.96
CA SER A 14 -12.83 20.66 -8.04
C SER A 14 -13.32 20.09 -9.37
N SER A 15 -13.43 18.77 -9.50
CA SER A 15 -13.86 18.12 -10.75
C SER A 15 -15.33 18.42 -11.09
N PRO A 16 -15.64 18.94 -12.29
CA PRO A 16 -17.01 19.17 -12.72
C PRO A 16 -17.82 17.89 -12.95
N THR A 17 -17.13 16.76 -13.15
CA THR A 17 -17.72 15.43 -13.34
C THR A 17 -17.52 14.53 -12.12
N ARG A 18 -17.40 15.15 -10.94
CA ARG A 18 -17.18 14.45 -9.66
C ARG A 18 -18.21 13.35 -9.44
N LYS A 19 -17.72 12.17 -9.05
CA LYS A 19 -18.54 11.03 -8.62
C LYS A 19 -18.34 10.79 -7.13
N PRO A 20 -19.25 10.08 -6.43
CA PRO A 20 -18.98 9.61 -5.09
C PRO A 20 -17.62 8.91 -5.02
N LEU A 21 -16.81 9.28 -4.02
CA LEU A 21 -15.46 8.76 -3.83
C LEU A 21 -15.47 7.54 -2.91
N LEU A 22 -14.83 6.45 -3.31
CA LEU A 22 -14.59 5.26 -2.50
C LEU A 22 -13.11 5.19 -2.13
N LEU A 23 -12.80 5.46 -0.86
CA LEU A 23 -11.45 5.36 -0.30
C LEU A 23 -11.22 3.97 0.27
N GLN A 24 -10.40 3.19 -0.41
CA GLN A 24 -10.02 1.82 -0.03
C GLN A 24 -8.63 1.79 0.63
N GLY A 25 -8.34 0.71 1.33
CA GLY A 25 -7.02 0.46 1.93
C GLY A 25 -7.14 -0.41 3.18
N ALA A 26 -6.03 -0.97 3.63
CA ALA A 26 -5.96 -1.79 4.83
C ALA A 26 -6.57 -1.07 6.06
N ARG A 27 -6.92 -1.82 7.10
CA ARG A 27 -7.31 -1.20 8.38
C ARG A 27 -6.15 -0.39 8.95
N GLN A 28 -6.48 0.67 9.71
CA GLN A 28 -5.52 1.53 10.43
C GLN A 28 -4.53 2.33 9.55
N VAL A 29 -4.74 2.42 8.22
CA VAL A 29 -3.91 3.28 7.34
C VAL A 29 -4.33 4.76 7.36
N GLY A 30 -5.37 5.12 8.14
CA GLY A 30 -5.80 6.51 8.37
C GLY A 30 -6.85 7.03 7.38
N LYS A 31 -7.72 6.17 6.83
CA LYS A 31 -8.79 6.57 5.88
C LYS A 31 -9.75 7.60 6.48
N THR A 32 -10.36 7.28 7.61
CA THR A 32 -11.31 8.15 8.32
C THR A 32 -10.67 9.47 8.69
N TYR A 33 -9.46 9.41 9.29
CA TYR A 33 -8.69 10.60 9.64
C TYR A 33 -8.44 11.54 8.43
N LEU A 34 -8.06 10.97 7.28
CA LEU A 34 -7.80 11.75 6.07
C LEU A 34 -9.07 12.44 5.57
N LEU A 35 -10.22 11.75 5.58
CA LEU A 35 -11.49 12.33 5.15
C LEU A 35 -12.02 13.37 6.15
N GLU A 36 -11.83 13.18 7.46
CA GLU A 36 -12.14 14.18 8.48
C GLU A 36 -11.28 15.44 8.31
N ASP A 37 -9.97 15.28 8.15
CA ASP A 37 -9.04 16.39 7.93
C ASP A 37 -9.41 17.16 6.65
N PHE A 38 -9.76 16.44 5.59
CA PHE A 38 -10.24 17.01 4.34
C PHE A 38 -11.57 17.76 4.53
N GLY A 39 -12.52 17.19 5.28
CA GLY A 39 -13.79 17.83 5.59
C GLY A 39 -13.62 19.13 6.39
N LYS A 40 -12.78 19.10 7.43
CA LYS A 40 -12.48 20.25 8.29
C LYS A 40 -11.87 21.43 7.54
N ASN A 41 -10.98 21.15 6.58
CA ASN A 41 -10.21 22.20 5.91
C ASN A 41 -10.87 22.70 4.62
N GLU A 42 -11.71 21.89 3.97
CA GLU A 42 -12.15 22.14 2.60
C GLU A 42 -13.65 22.41 2.46
N PHE A 43 -14.46 22.18 3.50
CA PHE A 43 -15.91 22.33 3.44
C PHE A 43 -16.40 23.18 4.61
N LEU A 44 -17.59 23.78 4.45
CA LEU A 44 -18.23 24.55 5.54
C LEU A 44 -18.57 23.65 6.73
N LYS A 45 -19.08 22.47 6.43
CA LYS A 45 -19.38 21.40 7.39
C LYS A 45 -19.06 20.06 6.79
N PHE A 46 -18.84 19.07 7.64
CA PHE A 46 -18.77 17.68 7.24
C PHE A 46 -19.53 16.80 8.21
N HIS A 47 -20.15 15.75 7.67
CA HIS A 47 -21.01 14.85 8.41
C HIS A 47 -20.52 13.42 8.21
N ILE A 48 -20.19 12.74 9.32
CA ILE A 48 -19.72 11.33 9.29
C ILE A 48 -20.83 10.43 9.77
N PHE A 49 -21.06 9.35 9.02
CA PHE A 49 -21.97 8.26 9.31
C PHE A 49 -21.20 6.95 9.29
N ASN A 50 -20.98 6.36 10.47
CA ASN A 50 -20.25 5.11 10.62
C ASN A 50 -21.19 3.94 10.74
N PHE A 51 -21.28 3.12 9.70
CA PHE A 51 -22.23 2.00 9.60
C PHE A 51 -21.88 0.79 10.47
N GLU A 52 -20.66 0.68 10.97
CA GLU A 52 -20.28 -0.37 11.91
C GLU A 52 -20.69 0.01 13.36
N GLN A 53 -20.57 1.29 13.68
CA GLN A 53 -20.84 1.84 15.01
C GLN A 53 -22.31 2.12 15.24
N ASP A 54 -23.00 2.68 14.24
CA ASP A 54 -24.39 3.11 14.32
C ASP A 54 -25.31 2.25 13.45
N LYS A 55 -25.92 1.26 14.09
CA LYS A 55 -26.87 0.37 13.42
C LYS A 55 -28.20 1.05 13.07
N GLY A 56 -28.49 2.21 13.64
CA GLY A 56 -29.66 3.03 13.31
C GLY A 56 -29.62 3.64 11.92
N LEU A 57 -28.45 3.60 11.24
CA LEU A 57 -28.30 4.10 9.88
C LEU A 57 -28.83 3.15 8.81
N SER A 58 -28.81 1.82 9.04
CA SER A 58 -29.25 0.86 8.02
C SER A 58 -30.69 1.06 7.56
N PRO A 59 -31.68 1.33 8.44
CA PRO A 59 -33.07 1.57 8.04
C PRO A 59 -33.26 2.73 7.06
N VAL A 60 -32.37 3.74 7.06
CA VAL A 60 -32.40 4.87 6.11
C VAL A 60 -32.29 4.40 4.65
N PHE A 61 -31.66 3.26 4.41
CA PHE A 61 -31.41 2.70 3.07
C PHE A 61 -32.33 1.52 2.73
N GLU A 62 -33.23 1.11 3.64
CA GLU A 62 -34.07 -0.08 3.47
C GLU A 62 -35.26 0.17 2.52
N THR A 63 -35.94 1.30 2.66
CA THR A 63 -37.21 1.59 1.95
C THR A 63 -36.98 2.10 0.53
N ASP A 64 -36.24 3.18 0.35
CA ASP A 64 -35.97 3.80 -0.94
C ASP A 64 -34.52 4.28 -1.01
N LEU A 65 -33.93 4.22 -2.18
CA LEU A 65 -32.58 4.72 -2.43
C LEU A 65 -32.59 6.12 -3.10
N ASN A 66 -33.69 6.88 -2.94
CA ASN A 66 -33.78 8.24 -3.41
C ASN A 66 -32.84 9.16 -2.60
N PRO A 67 -31.85 9.82 -3.24
CA PRO A 67 -30.87 10.66 -2.55
C PRO A 67 -31.46 11.78 -1.70
N ASN A 68 -32.55 12.41 -2.16
CA ASN A 68 -33.21 13.48 -1.40
C ASN A 68 -33.81 12.97 -0.09
N GLN A 69 -34.48 11.79 -0.14
CA GLN A 69 -35.03 11.17 1.04
C GLN A 69 -33.93 10.74 2.00
N ILE A 70 -32.92 10.05 1.48
CA ILE A 70 -31.76 9.61 2.29
C ILE A 70 -31.10 10.82 2.97
N LEU A 71 -30.86 11.93 2.25
CA LEU A 71 -30.23 13.13 2.83
C LEU A 71 -31.11 13.77 3.92
N THR A 72 -32.43 13.74 3.73
CA THR A 72 -33.40 14.22 4.71
C THR A 72 -33.36 13.35 5.98
N ASP A 73 -33.40 12.02 5.81
CA ASP A 73 -33.39 11.08 6.93
C ASP A 73 -32.06 11.13 7.70
N LEU A 74 -30.93 11.25 6.99
CA LEU A 74 -29.61 11.47 7.60
C LEU A 74 -29.54 12.80 8.36
N SER A 75 -30.17 13.86 7.84
CA SER A 75 -30.27 15.17 8.52
C SER A 75 -31.07 15.06 9.82
N ILE A 76 -32.20 14.36 9.79
CA ILE A 76 -33.05 14.09 10.98
C ILE A 76 -32.25 13.24 11.97
N HIS A 77 -31.61 12.17 11.51
CA HIS A 77 -30.80 11.29 12.35
C HIS A 77 -29.67 12.05 13.07
N LYS A 78 -29.03 13.00 12.37
CA LYS A 78 -27.95 13.83 12.91
C LYS A 78 -28.45 14.99 13.78
N GLY A 79 -29.74 15.36 13.66
CA GLY A 79 -30.32 16.56 14.31
C GLY A 79 -29.84 17.87 13.68
N GLU A 80 -29.29 17.82 12.45
CA GLU A 80 -28.69 18.95 11.75
C GLU A 80 -28.95 18.86 10.24
N ARG A 81 -29.29 19.99 9.61
CA ARG A 81 -29.52 20.04 8.17
C ARG A 81 -28.22 19.89 7.41
N ILE A 82 -28.19 18.97 6.45
CA ILE A 82 -27.08 18.72 5.54
C ILE A 82 -27.33 19.43 4.22
N SER A 83 -26.40 20.27 3.78
CA SER A 83 -26.46 21.00 2.52
C SER A 83 -25.76 20.22 1.42
N SER A 84 -26.48 19.85 0.34
CA SER A 84 -25.90 19.16 -0.80
C SER A 84 -24.82 19.96 -1.56
N LYS A 85 -24.80 21.31 -1.40
CA LYS A 85 -23.89 22.19 -2.15
C LYS A 85 -22.62 22.57 -1.40
N SER A 86 -22.65 22.60 -0.07
CA SER A 86 -21.55 23.15 0.75
C SER A 86 -20.90 22.16 1.69
N ASP A 87 -21.56 21.04 1.96
CA ASP A 87 -21.12 20.10 2.99
C ASP A 87 -20.49 18.85 2.38
N LEU A 88 -19.60 18.22 3.12
CA LEU A 88 -19.09 16.90 2.82
C LEU A 88 -19.85 15.85 3.62
N VAL A 89 -20.36 14.84 2.95
CA VAL A 89 -20.90 13.64 3.60
C VAL A 89 -19.87 12.52 3.52
N ILE A 90 -19.63 11.86 4.65
CA ILE A 90 -18.69 10.75 4.77
C ILE A 90 -19.43 9.51 5.26
N PHE A 91 -19.45 8.46 4.44
CA PHE A 91 -19.92 7.13 4.80
C PHE A 91 -18.73 6.27 5.21
N ASP A 92 -18.56 6.09 6.52
CA ASP A 92 -17.45 5.31 7.05
C ASP A 92 -17.87 3.86 7.30
N GLU A 93 -16.95 2.91 7.07
CA GLU A 93 -17.17 1.45 7.10
C GLU A 93 -18.41 1.04 6.28
N ILE A 94 -18.55 1.63 5.07
CA ILE A 94 -19.74 1.48 4.20
C ILE A 94 -20.06 0.02 3.85
N GLN A 95 -19.06 -0.89 3.88
CA GLN A 95 -19.27 -2.33 3.65
C GLN A 95 -20.20 -2.98 4.69
N ALA A 96 -20.42 -2.34 5.85
CA ALA A 96 -21.37 -2.82 6.84
C ALA A 96 -22.83 -2.59 6.43
N CYS A 97 -23.10 -1.73 5.41
CA CYS A 97 -24.42 -1.48 4.85
C CYS A 97 -24.40 -1.58 3.31
N PRO A 98 -24.60 -2.77 2.73
CA PRO A 98 -24.53 -2.98 1.27
C PRO A 98 -25.48 -2.08 0.46
N ARG A 99 -26.67 -1.79 1.02
CA ARG A 99 -27.62 -0.88 0.37
C ARG A 99 -27.13 0.57 0.31
N ALA A 100 -26.37 1.03 1.31
CA ALA A 100 -25.71 2.33 1.25
C ALA A 100 -24.67 2.38 0.12
N LEU A 101 -23.96 1.28 -0.13
CA LEU A 101 -23.04 1.16 -1.27
C LEU A 101 -23.82 1.23 -2.62
N THR A 102 -24.95 0.54 -2.71
CA THR A 102 -25.84 0.59 -3.91
C THR A 102 -26.38 1.99 -4.15
N SER A 103 -26.69 2.77 -3.09
CA SER A 103 -27.23 4.14 -3.19
C SER A 103 -26.27 5.12 -3.88
N LEU A 104 -24.97 4.85 -3.89
CA LEU A 104 -23.97 5.71 -4.53
C LEU A 104 -24.23 5.94 -6.02
N LYS A 105 -24.85 4.95 -6.70
CA LYS A 105 -25.30 5.12 -8.09
C LYS A 105 -26.29 6.26 -8.21
N TYR A 106 -27.27 6.28 -7.34
CA TYR A 106 -28.36 7.27 -7.38
C TYR A 106 -27.86 8.66 -6.95
N PHE A 107 -26.95 8.74 -5.97
CA PHE A 107 -26.27 10.00 -5.65
C PHE A 107 -25.49 10.55 -6.86
N CYS A 108 -24.76 9.72 -7.57
CA CYS A 108 -24.04 10.12 -8.78
C CYS A 108 -24.96 10.66 -9.88
N GLU A 109 -26.15 10.06 -10.05
CA GLU A 109 -27.09 10.37 -11.13
C GLU A 109 -28.02 11.55 -10.81
N SER A 110 -28.48 11.64 -9.57
CA SER A 110 -29.58 12.57 -9.18
C SER A 110 -29.14 13.70 -8.25
N MET A 111 -27.92 13.63 -7.67
CA MET A 111 -27.39 14.65 -6.76
C MET A 111 -25.86 14.82 -6.92
N PRO A 112 -25.38 15.11 -8.14
CA PRO A 112 -23.93 15.19 -8.43
C PRO A 112 -23.23 16.36 -7.71
N GLU A 113 -24.00 17.37 -7.25
CA GLU A 113 -23.47 18.48 -6.49
C GLU A 113 -23.04 18.08 -5.06
N LEU A 114 -23.56 16.98 -4.49
CA LEU A 114 -23.19 16.53 -3.17
C LEU A 114 -21.75 15.99 -3.18
N ALA A 115 -20.91 16.51 -2.31
CA ALA A 115 -19.62 15.91 -2.03
C ALA A 115 -19.81 14.69 -1.12
N LEU A 116 -19.71 13.50 -1.68
CA LEU A 116 -19.90 12.23 -0.95
C LEU A 116 -18.62 11.39 -1.03
N CYS A 117 -18.00 11.16 0.13
CA CYS A 117 -16.85 10.27 0.30
C CYS A 117 -17.25 9.03 1.11
N CYS A 118 -16.73 7.89 0.74
CA CYS A 118 -16.95 6.65 1.46
C CYS A 118 -15.60 6.05 1.84
N ALA A 119 -15.51 5.47 3.04
CA ALA A 119 -14.35 4.72 3.49
C ALA A 119 -14.74 3.29 3.84
N GLY A 120 -13.83 2.35 3.60
CA GLY A 120 -13.98 0.97 4.04
C GLY A 120 -12.71 0.16 3.90
N SER A 121 -12.49 -0.71 4.88
CA SER A 121 -11.25 -1.49 4.97
C SER A 121 -11.27 -2.77 4.13
N LEU A 122 -12.46 -3.34 3.88
CA LEU A 122 -12.65 -4.60 3.17
C LEU A 122 -13.50 -4.45 1.91
N LEU A 123 -13.58 -3.24 1.36
CA LEU A 123 -14.38 -2.96 0.16
C LEU A 123 -14.02 -3.90 -1.00
N GLY A 124 -12.75 -4.18 -1.24
CA GLY A 124 -12.32 -5.13 -2.26
C GLY A 124 -12.84 -6.57 -2.07
N VAL A 125 -13.17 -6.94 -0.83
CA VAL A 125 -13.74 -8.26 -0.48
C VAL A 125 -15.27 -8.23 -0.48
N ALA A 126 -15.87 -7.18 0.08
CA ALA A 126 -17.33 -7.05 0.24
C ALA A 126 -18.08 -6.85 -1.09
N LEU A 127 -17.41 -6.35 -2.14
CA LEU A 127 -18.01 -6.04 -3.45
C LEU A 127 -18.52 -7.26 -4.23
N SER A 128 -18.44 -8.48 -3.69
CA SER A 128 -18.83 -9.71 -4.39
C SER A 128 -20.31 -10.10 -4.23
N SER A 129 -21.10 -9.43 -3.39
CA SER A 129 -22.43 -9.92 -2.98
C SER A 129 -23.65 -9.12 -3.46
N GLU A 130 -23.50 -7.88 -3.98
CA GLU A 130 -24.62 -7.04 -4.43
C GLU A 130 -24.30 -6.21 -5.67
N SER A 131 -25.34 -5.53 -6.24
CA SER A 131 -25.22 -4.64 -7.40
C SER A 131 -24.27 -3.48 -7.13
N PHE A 132 -23.02 -3.63 -7.56
CA PHE A 132 -21.99 -2.60 -7.42
C PHE A 132 -22.24 -1.45 -8.42
N PRO A 133 -22.09 -0.16 -8.05
CA PRO A 133 -22.32 0.99 -8.91
C PRO A 133 -21.21 1.19 -9.96
N VAL A 134 -21.09 0.27 -10.91
CA VAL A 134 -20.05 0.29 -11.96
C VAL A 134 -20.09 1.61 -12.74
N GLY A 135 -18.93 2.28 -12.84
CA GLY A 135 -18.79 3.54 -13.56
C GLY A 135 -19.40 4.77 -12.89
N LYS A 136 -20.07 4.61 -11.72
CA LYS A 136 -20.74 5.70 -10.98
C LYS A 136 -20.00 6.14 -9.72
N VAL A 137 -18.84 5.56 -9.45
CA VAL A 137 -17.97 5.89 -8.32
C VAL A 137 -16.53 6.05 -8.79
N GLU A 138 -15.76 6.84 -8.05
CA GLU A 138 -14.32 7.00 -8.22
C GLU A 138 -13.58 6.27 -7.09
N PHE A 139 -12.55 5.51 -7.44
CA PHE A 139 -11.74 4.78 -6.45
C PHE A 139 -10.43 5.49 -6.17
N LYS A 140 -10.10 5.58 -4.89
CA LYS A 140 -8.74 5.92 -4.43
C LYS A 140 -8.27 4.89 -3.42
N ASN A 141 -6.98 4.59 -3.45
CA ASN A 141 -6.37 3.67 -2.51
C ASN A 141 -5.46 4.43 -1.55
N LEU A 142 -5.63 4.17 -0.25
CA LEU A 142 -4.73 4.67 0.78
C LEU A 142 -3.90 3.51 1.32
N PHE A 143 -2.60 3.63 1.17
CA PHE A 143 -1.61 2.66 1.66
C PHE A 143 -1.00 3.13 2.98
N PRO A 144 -0.22 2.32 3.70
CA PRO A 144 0.69 2.82 4.72
C PRO A 144 1.50 4.01 4.19
N MET A 145 1.94 4.88 5.06
CA MET A 145 2.72 6.07 4.67
C MET A 145 3.96 5.65 3.90
N LYS A 146 4.22 6.31 2.77
CA LYS A 146 5.47 6.16 2.01
C LYS A 146 6.64 6.77 2.77
N PHE A 147 7.85 6.43 2.38
CA PHE A 147 9.05 7.03 2.95
C PHE A 147 9.03 8.57 2.88
N SER A 148 8.57 9.14 1.77
CA SER A 148 8.42 10.60 1.63
C SER A 148 7.38 11.20 2.59
N GLU A 149 6.28 10.50 2.87
CA GLU A 149 5.28 10.93 3.85
C GLU A 149 5.80 10.79 5.30
N PHE A 150 6.63 9.79 5.56
CA PHE A 150 7.33 9.63 6.83
C PHE A 150 8.29 10.79 7.09
N LEU A 151 9.10 11.21 6.09
CA LEU A 151 9.95 12.41 6.21
C LEU A 151 9.13 13.66 6.50
N LYS A 152 7.99 13.85 5.82
CA LYS A 152 7.05 14.95 6.08
C LYS A 152 6.51 14.93 7.52
N ALA A 153 6.22 13.74 8.04
CA ALA A 153 5.76 13.57 9.40
C ALA A 153 6.86 13.88 10.44
N LEU A 154 8.12 13.63 10.10
CA LEU A 154 9.28 13.99 10.92
C LEU A 154 9.62 15.50 10.87
N ASN A 155 8.96 16.30 10.01
CA ASN A 155 9.30 17.71 9.73
C ASN A 155 10.73 17.90 9.20
N GLU A 156 11.23 16.95 8.41
CA GLU A 156 12.58 17.00 7.81
C GLU A 156 12.54 17.74 6.46
N ASP A 157 12.13 19.00 6.46
CA ASP A 157 11.84 19.80 5.26
C ASP A 157 13.01 19.84 4.26
N LEU A 158 14.24 20.03 4.74
CA LEU A 158 15.44 20.04 3.88
C LEU A 158 15.70 18.67 3.20
N LEU A 159 15.37 17.57 3.89
CA LEU A 159 15.51 16.24 3.30
C LEU A 159 14.39 15.94 2.30
N ILE A 160 13.19 16.50 2.51
CA ILE A 160 12.08 16.42 1.56
C ILE A 160 12.44 17.17 0.28
N GLU A 161 12.93 18.42 0.39
CA GLU A 161 13.38 19.21 -0.75
C GLU A 161 14.50 18.49 -1.52
N ALA A 162 15.47 17.91 -0.82
CA ALA A 162 16.55 17.13 -1.41
C ALA A 162 16.02 15.85 -2.10
N LEU A 163 15.03 15.18 -1.53
CA LEU A 163 14.38 14.01 -2.12
C LEU A 163 13.60 14.40 -3.40
N GLU A 164 12.88 15.50 -3.39
CA GLU A 164 12.11 15.99 -4.53
C GLU A 164 13.03 16.48 -5.67
N SER A 165 14.05 17.26 -5.36
CA SER A 165 15.03 17.74 -6.34
C SER A 165 15.84 16.58 -6.96
N SER A 166 16.07 15.51 -6.22
CA SER A 166 16.78 14.33 -6.72
C SER A 166 16.00 13.56 -7.79
N ARG A 167 14.70 13.85 -8.01
CA ARG A 167 13.94 13.28 -9.14
C ARG A 167 14.47 13.72 -10.49
N GLU A 168 15.05 14.94 -10.57
CA GLU A 168 15.63 15.49 -11.79
C GLU A 168 17.15 15.48 -11.78
N ALA A 169 17.78 15.46 -10.61
CA ALA A 169 19.22 15.45 -10.45
C ALA A 169 19.86 14.15 -10.94
N SER A 170 21.10 14.23 -11.41
CA SER A 170 21.91 13.06 -11.79
C SER A 170 22.65 12.43 -10.62
N THR A 171 22.92 13.21 -9.58
CA THR A 171 23.66 12.79 -8.39
C THR A 171 23.09 13.45 -7.13
N ILE A 172 23.43 12.91 -5.97
CA ILE A 172 23.11 13.48 -4.65
C ILE A 172 24.41 13.50 -3.83
N SER A 173 24.55 14.51 -2.93
CA SER A 173 25.74 14.61 -2.08
C SER A 173 25.80 13.45 -1.07
N GLU A 174 27.02 13.05 -0.71
CA GLU A 174 27.21 11.99 0.29
C GLU A 174 26.57 12.33 1.65
N THR A 175 26.67 13.58 2.08
CA THR A 175 26.04 14.05 3.34
C THR A 175 24.53 13.89 3.31
N THR A 176 23.87 14.29 2.22
CA THR A 176 22.43 14.13 2.04
C THR A 176 22.05 12.65 1.96
N HIS A 177 22.83 11.85 1.23
CA HIS A 177 22.64 10.40 1.14
C HIS A 177 22.66 9.75 2.52
N GLN A 178 23.68 10.04 3.34
CA GLN A 178 23.80 9.46 4.68
C GLN A 178 22.64 9.83 5.60
N LYS A 179 22.16 11.08 5.55
CA LYS A 179 20.99 11.52 6.33
C LYS A 179 19.71 10.80 5.88
N LEU A 180 19.42 10.77 4.58
CA LEU A 180 18.26 10.05 4.04
C LEU A 180 18.33 8.55 4.33
N TRP A 181 19.53 7.97 4.28
CA TRP A 181 19.76 6.58 4.62
C TRP A 181 19.53 6.29 6.11
N GLY A 182 19.90 7.24 6.98
CA GLY A 182 19.58 7.20 8.41
C GLY A 182 18.07 7.16 8.66
N CYS A 183 17.32 8.09 8.04
CA CYS A 183 15.87 8.10 8.12
C CYS A 183 15.22 6.83 7.51
N LEU A 184 15.79 6.27 6.44
CA LEU A 184 15.29 5.01 5.86
C LEU A 184 15.43 3.85 6.85
N LYS A 185 16.50 3.78 7.63
CA LYS A 185 16.66 2.76 8.68
C LYS A 185 15.62 2.93 9.80
N GLU A 186 15.32 4.17 10.20
CA GLU A 186 14.23 4.46 11.13
C GLU A 186 12.88 3.99 10.56
N TYR A 187 12.62 4.28 9.28
CA TYR A 187 11.42 3.82 8.58
C TYR A 187 11.34 2.28 8.47
N TYR A 188 12.45 1.57 8.33
CA TYR A 188 12.46 0.10 8.34
C TYR A 188 12.04 -0.49 9.70
N VAL A 189 12.25 0.25 10.79
CA VAL A 189 11.75 -0.12 12.12
C VAL A 189 10.28 0.27 12.28
N THR A 190 9.92 1.52 11.99
CA THR A 190 8.57 2.06 12.25
C THR A 190 7.53 1.59 11.22
N GLY A 191 7.95 1.45 9.95
CA GLY A 191 7.00 1.29 8.85
C GLY A 191 6.22 2.57 8.58
N GLY A 192 5.13 2.42 7.81
CA GLY A 192 4.25 3.50 7.41
C GLY A 192 2.86 3.48 8.09
N MET A 193 2.64 2.67 9.12
CA MET A 193 1.36 2.68 9.83
C MET A 193 1.22 3.98 10.65
N PRO A 194 0.17 4.83 10.40
CA PRO A 194 0.10 6.18 10.96
C PRO A 194 0.19 6.23 12.49
N GLN A 195 -0.44 5.28 13.19
CA GLN A 195 -0.37 5.21 14.64
C GLN A 195 1.07 4.97 15.12
N VAL A 196 1.80 4.04 14.48
CA VAL A 196 3.20 3.74 14.82
C VAL A 196 4.08 4.95 14.59
N VAL A 197 3.91 5.62 13.43
CA VAL A 197 4.68 6.83 13.07
C VAL A 197 4.39 7.97 14.03
N SER A 198 3.11 8.18 14.41
CA SER A 198 2.72 9.25 15.35
C SER A 198 3.37 9.08 16.71
N GLU A 199 3.31 7.88 17.27
CA GLU A 199 3.90 7.57 18.57
C GLU A 199 5.43 7.61 18.53
N TYR A 200 6.04 7.12 17.45
CA TYR A 200 7.48 7.22 17.26
C TYR A 200 7.94 8.69 17.29
N ILE A 201 7.23 9.58 16.59
CA ILE A 201 7.57 11.02 16.56
C ILE A 201 7.44 11.66 17.93
N SER A 202 6.39 11.32 18.69
CA SER A 202 6.14 11.89 20.02
C SER A 202 7.26 11.56 21.05
N MET A 203 8.00 10.47 20.80
CA MET A 203 9.07 9.96 21.67
C MET A 203 10.46 10.06 21.02
N ARG A 204 10.63 10.72 19.87
CA ARG A 204 11.84 10.66 19.05
C ARG A 204 13.11 11.19 19.76
N ASP A 205 12.96 11.99 20.78
CA ASP A 205 14.10 12.48 21.60
C ASP A 205 14.83 11.33 22.27
N ASN A 206 14.11 10.26 22.65
CA ASN A 206 14.69 8.99 23.09
C ASN A 206 14.44 7.91 22.03
N ARG A 207 15.31 7.85 21.01
CA ARG A 207 15.13 6.97 19.84
C ARG A 207 14.97 5.50 20.18
N ILE A 208 15.69 4.97 21.18
CA ILE A 208 15.62 3.56 21.56
C ILE A 208 14.23 3.26 22.11
N GLU A 209 13.77 4.05 23.08
CA GLU A 209 12.43 3.88 23.67
C GLU A 209 11.31 4.07 22.64
N ALA A 210 11.45 5.06 21.73
CA ALA A 210 10.52 5.28 20.64
C ALA A 210 10.39 4.06 19.71
N MET A 211 11.51 3.40 19.39
CA MET A 211 11.52 2.21 18.54
C MET A 211 10.95 0.99 19.26
N ASP A 212 11.22 0.81 20.54
CA ASP A 212 10.63 -0.25 21.35
C ASP A 212 9.11 -0.07 21.49
N ASN A 213 8.66 1.17 21.67
CA ASN A 213 7.24 1.49 21.71
C ASN A 213 6.57 1.23 20.35
N ALA A 214 7.25 1.58 19.24
CA ALA A 214 6.78 1.25 17.89
C ALA A 214 6.53 -0.26 17.74
N ARG A 215 7.44 -1.13 18.24
CA ARG A 215 7.27 -2.59 18.22
C ARG A 215 6.07 -3.06 19.06
N LYS A 216 5.80 -2.44 20.22
CA LYS A 216 4.60 -2.75 21.02
C LYS A 216 3.32 -2.45 20.27
N ILE A 217 3.25 -1.29 19.63
CA ILE A 217 2.08 -0.89 18.82
C ILE A 217 1.90 -1.81 17.62
N GLN A 218 2.98 -2.15 16.92
CA GLN A 218 2.95 -3.08 15.78
C GLN A 218 2.40 -4.45 16.18
N LYS A 219 2.82 -5.00 17.33
CA LYS A 219 2.26 -6.26 17.88
C LYS A 219 0.76 -6.14 18.09
N GLY A 220 0.29 -5.04 18.68
CA GLY A 220 -1.13 -4.79 18.87
C GLY A 220 -1.91 -4.69 17.56
N LEU A 221 -1.33 -4.07 16.52
CA LEU A 221 -1.94 -4.00 15.18
C LEU A 221 -2.06 -5.40 14.54
N ILE A 222 -1.02 -6.22 14.64
CA ILE A 222 -1.02 -7.60 14.12
C ILE A 222 -2.10 -8.44 14.79
N GLU A 223 -2.21 -8.36 16.13
CA GLU A 223 -3.30 -9.02 16.86
C GLU A 223 -4.68 -8.52 16.43
N GLY A 224 -4.80 -7.21 16.17
CA GLY A 224 -6.01 -6.60 15.62
C GLY A 224 -6.42 -7.21 14.27
N TYR A 225 -5.45 -7.44 13.37
CA TYR A 225 -5.68 -8.10 12.09
C TYR A 225 -6.18 -9.54 12.25
N TYR A 226 -5.61 -10.33 13.17
CA TYR A 226 -6.09 -11.70 13.43
C TYR A 226 -7.55 -11.74 13.88
N ARG A 227 -7.96 -10.82 14.75
CA ARG A 227 -9.37 -10.70 15.19
C ARG A 227 -10.29 -10.28 14.05
N ASP A 228 -9.80 -9.41 13.17
CA ASP A 228 -10.54 -8.96 11.99
C ASP A 228 -10.78 -10.09 10.98
N PHE A 229 -9.78 -10.94 10.74
CA PHE A 229 -9.93 -12.12 9.89
C PHE A 229 -11.04 -13.05 10.39
N ALA A 230 -11.10 -13.25 11.72
CA ALA A 230 -12.13 -14.08 12.34
C ALA A 230 -13.54 -13.50 12.14
N LYS A 231 -13.69 -12.18 12.20
CA LYS A 231 -14.98 -11.49 12.07
C LYS A 231 -15.56 -11.54 10.64
N HIS A 232 -14.72 -11.42 9.62
CA HIS A 232 -15.17 -11.14 8.25
C HIS A 232 -15.08 -12.29 7.26
N SER A 233 -14.51 -13.46 7.63
CA SER A 233 -14.29 -14.55 6.68
C SER A 233 -14.90 -15.89 7.09
N GLY A 234 -15.52 -15.98 8.26
CA GLY A 234 -16.00 -17.24 8.84
C GLY A 234 -14.88 -18.12 9.39
N LYS A 235 -15.22 -19.00 10.34
CA LYS A 235 -14.23 -19.72 11.18
C LYS A 235 -13.17 -20.51 10.39
N THR A 236 -13.55 -21.29 9.39
CA THR A 236 -12.60 -22.13 8.63
C THR A 236 -11.74 -21.29 7.68
N ASN A 237 -12.33 -20.29 7.01
CA ASN A 237 -11.61 -19.45 6.07
C ASN A 237 -10.65 -18.49 6.79
N SER A 238 -11.02 -18.00 8.00
CA SER A 238 -10.14 -17.17 8.80
C SER A 238 -8.82 -17.87 9.19
N MET A 239 -8.89 -19.15 9.55
CA MET A 239 -7.68 -19.95 9.85
C MET A 239 -6.76 -20.05 8.63
N HIS A 240 -7.33 -20.23 7.42
CA HIS A 240 -6.55 -20.29 6.19
C HIS A 240 -5.92 -18.93 5.85
N ILE A 241 -6.64 -17.82 6.08
CA ILE A 241 -6.14 -16.46 5.88
C ILE A 241 -4.99 -16.18 6.86
N VAL A 242 -5.15 -16.52 8.15
CA VAL A 242 -4.08 -16.42 9.15
C VAL A 242 -2.86 -17.20 8.70
N SER A 243 -3.02 -18.47 8.29
CA SER A 243 -1.89 -19.30 7.85
C SER A 243 -1.11 -18.68 6.68
N VAL A 244 -1.79 -18.08 5.71
CA VAL A 244 -1.12 -17.39 4.60
C VAL A 244 -0.47 -16.08 5.07
N PHE A 245 -1.16 -15.30 5.92
CA PHE A 245 -0.67 -14.02 6.43
C PHE A 245 0.63 -14.19 7.23
N GLU A 246 0.72 -15.23 8.07
CA GLU A 246 1.93 -15.58 8.83
C GLU A 246 3.04 -16.17 7.95
N ASP A 247 2.67 -16.93 6.93
CA ASP A 247 3.64 -17.62 6.08
C ASP A 247 4.36 -16.67 5.11
N VAL A 248 3.72 -15.56 4.68
CA VAL A 248 4.36 -14.58 3.76
C VAL A 248 5.67 -14.03 4.35
N PRO A 249 5.74 -13.47 5.57
CA PRO A 249 7.00 -13.07 6.19
C PRO A 249 8.01 -14.20 6.31
N MET A 250 7.56 -15.40 6.70
CA MET A 250 8.41 -16.56 6.90
C MET A 250 9.02 -17.05 5.58
N GLN A 251 8.28 -17.06 4.47
CA GLN A 251 8.84 -17.43 3.18
C GLN A 251 9.83 -16.40 2.65
N LEU A 252 9.62 -15.10 2.94
CA LEU A 252 10.58 -14.07 2.61
C LEU A 252 11.94 -14.32 3.29
N SER A 253 11.96 -14.89 4.49
CA SER A 253 13.18 -15.13 5.29
C SER A 253 13.86 -16.48 5.02
N LYS A 254 13.18 -17.46 4.41
CA LYS A 254 13.70 -18.84 4.23
C LYS A 254 14.72 -19.01 3.10
N ASN A 255 14.89 -18.04 2.22
CA ASN A 255 15.74 -18.19 1.04
C ASN A 255 17.22 -17.87 1.35
N VAL A 256 18.08 -18.86 1.19
CA VAL A 256 19.53 -18.77 1.46
C VAL A 256 20.26 -17.84 0.48
N GLU A 257 19.68 -17.54 -0.69
CA GLU A 257 20.34 -16.81 -1.78
C GLU A 257 20.15 -15.28 -1.72
N GLY A 258 19.44 -14.74 -0.70
CA GLY A 258 19.28 -13.30 -0.50
C GLY A 258 18.32 -12.59 -1.46
N SER A 259 17.56 -13.33 -2.28
CA SER A 259 16.47 -12.80 -3.11
C SER A 259 15.16 -13.55 -2.85
N VAL A 260 14.02 -12.87 -3.05
CA VAL A 260 12.70 -13.47 -2.85
C VAL A 260 12.39 -14.46 -3.97
N SER A 261 12.22 -15.74 -3.65
CA SER A 261 11.81 -16.74 -4.62
C SER A 261 10.29 -16.74 -4.82
N ARG A 262 9.82 -17.53 -5.80
CA ARG A 262 8.38 -17.75 -5.99
C ARG A 262 7.72 -18.28 -4.72
N TYR A 263 6.46 -17.88 -4.47
CA TYR A 263 5.69 -18.35 -3.33
C TYR A 263 5.46 -19.86 -3.38
N GLN A 264 5.73 -20.54 -2.27
CA GLN A 264 5.61 -21.99 -2.10
C GLN A 264 4.28 -22.31 -1.41
N PHE A 265 3.43 -23.12 -2.04
CA PHE A 265 2.08 -23.43 -1.51
C PHE A 265 2.08 -24.60 -0.52
N LYS A 266 3.06 -25.50 -0.65
CA LYS A 266 3.13 -26.72 0.17
C LYS A 266 3.50 -26.38 1.61
N GLY A 267 2.70 -26.88 2.56
CA GLY A 267 3.00 -26.74 4.00
C GLY A 267 2.39 -25.48 4.65
N VAL A 268 1.78 -24.57 3.88
CA VAL A 268 1.15 -23.35 4.40
C VAL A 268 -0.18 -23.67 5.10
N ILE A 269 -1.03 -24.46 4.45
CA ILE A 269 -2.31 -24.92 5.01
C ILE A 269 -2.28 -26.44 5.06
N PRO A 270 -2.53 -27.07 6.23
CA PRO A 270 -2.60 -28.52 6.34
C PRO A 270 -3.55 -29.14 5.32
N GLY A 271 -3.09 -30.20 4.64
CA GLY A 271 -3.87 -30.89 3.63
C GLY A 271 -3.97 -30.22 2.24
N LYS A 272 -3.52 -28.98 2.08
CA LYS A 272 -3.50 -28.23 0.81
C LYS A 272 -2.09 -28.15 0.24
N LYS A 273 -1.90 -28.60 -1.00
CA LYS A 273 -0.55 -28.72 -1.62
C LYS A 273 -0.31 -27.78 -2.79
N GLY A 274 -1.34 -27.13 -3.32
CA GLY A 274 -1.22 -26.35 -4.56
C GLY A 274 -1.97 -25.03 -4.52
N TYR A 275 -1.76 -24.22 -5.56
CA TYR A 275 -2.36 -22.89 -5.70
C TYR A 275 -3.90 -22.88 -5.51
N ALA A 276 -4.61 -23.85 -6.08
CA ALA A 276 -6.07 -23.92 -5.97
C ALA A 276 -6.57 -23.91 -4.51
N GLY A 277 -5.81 -24.53 -3.59
CA GLY A 277 -6.17 -24.58 -2.17
C GLY A 277 -5.91 -23.28 -1.40
N LEU A 278 -5.01 -22.41 -1.89
CA LEU A 278 -4.60 -21.17 -1.23
C LEU A 278 -5.08 -19.91 -1.97
N ASN A 279 -5.63 -20.05 -3.17
CA ASN A 279 -6.05 -18.91 -4.00
C ASN A 279 -7.08 -18.02 -3.30
N GLY A 280 -8.05 -18.59 -2.60
CA GLY A 280 -9.07 -17.85 -1.84
C GLY A 280 -8.43 -16.94 -0.76
N PRO A 281 -7.69 -17.51 0.20
CA PRO A 281 -6.97 -16.73 1.22
C PRO A 281 -6.00 -15.69 0.65
N ILE A 282 -5.21 -16.04 -0.38
CA ILE A 282 -4.27 -15.11 -1.01
C ILE A 282 -5.02 -13.94 -1.66
N ASN A 283 -6.08 -14.21 -2.43
CA ASN A 283 -6.87 -13.16 -3.07
C ASN A 283 -7.59 -12.28 -2.03
N TRP A 284 -8.01 -12.87 -0.91
CA TRP A 284 -8.61 -12.12 0.18
C TRP A 284 -7.61 -11.11 0.77
N LEU A 285 -6.40 -11.56 1.11
CA LEU A 285 -5.34 -10.70 1.65
C LEU A 285 -4.90 -9.62 0.65
N GLU A 286 -4.79 -9.96 -0.63
CA GLU A 286 -4.47 -9.02 -1.71
C GLU A 286 -5.54 -7.93 -1.84
N LYS A 287 -6.83 -8.31 -1.86
CA LYS A 287 -7.97 -7.39 -1.91
C LYS A 287 -8.12 -6.55 -0.64
N ALA A 288 -7.74 -7.08 0.52
CA ALA A 288 -7.69 -6.36 1.78
C ALA A 288 -6.51 -5.37 1.85
N GLY A 289 -5.60 -5.40 0.88
CA GLY A 289 -4.41 -4.55 0.82
C GLY A 289 -3.32 -4.93 1.82
N LEU A 290 -3.29 -6.19 2.28
CA LEU A 290 -2.35 -6.69 3.30
C LEU A 290 -1.13 -7.40 2.72
N ILE A 291 -1.18 -7.76 1.44
CA ILE A 291 -0.06 -8.32 0.67
C ILE A 291 -0.05 -7.76 -0.74
N PHE A 292 1.12 -7.73 -1.36
CA PHE A 292 1.32 -7.38 -2.76
C PHE A 292 1.78 -8.60 -3.55
N LYS A 293 1.09 -8.86 -4.66
CA LYS A 293 1.43 -9.96 -5.57
C LYS A 293 2.27 -9.46 -6.73
N VAL A 294 3.45 -10.05 -6.92
CA VAL A 294 4.35 -9.79 -8.04
C VAL A 294 4.34 -10.99 -8.96
N LYS A 295 3.73 -10.86 -10.13
CA LYS A 295 3.63 -11.94 -11.11
C LYS A 295 4.97 -12.18 -11.79
N ILE A 296 5.38 -13.44 -11.90
CA ILE A 296 6.63 -13.81 -12.55
C ILE A 296 6.33 -14.16 -14.01
N CYS A 297 6.90 -13.40 -14.94
CA CYS A 297 6.86 -13.72 -16.37
C CYS A 297 8.11 -14.52 -16.81
N ASN A 298 7.95 -15.35 -17.82
CA ASN A 298 9.04 -16.10 -18.44
C ASN A 298 9.59 -15.39 -19.71
N LYS A 299 8.92 -14.32 -20.15
CA LYS A 299 9.30 -13.50 -21.29
C LYS A 299 9.02 -12.03 -20.97
N ALA A 300 9.97 -11.16 -21.23
CA ALA A 300 9.83 -9.72 -21.00
C ALA A 300 9.43 -9.03 -22.31
N GLU A 301 8.16 -9.17 -22.67
CA GLU A 301 7.55 -8.55 -23.84
C GLU A 301 6.17 -8.00 -23.48
N LEU A 302 5.70 -6.99 -24.22
CA LEU A 302 4.36 -6.42 -24.04
C LEU A 302 3.29 -7.21 -24.80
N PRO A 303 2.11 -7.43 -24.23
CA PRO A 303 1.76 -7.11 -22.84
C PRO A 303 2.32 -8.14 -21.85
N ILE A 304 3.04 -7.69 -20.81
CA ILE A 304 3.75 -8.57 -19.86
C ILE A 304 2.83 -9.65 -19.26
N GLU A 305 1.58 -9.30 -18.97
CA GLU A 305 0.57 -10.19 -18.38
C GLU A 305 0.40 -11.50 -19.16
N SER A 306 0.53 -11.45 -20.49
CA SER A 306 0.37 -12.63 -21.37
C SER A 306 1.44 -13.69 -21.16
N PHE A 307 2.57 -13.32 -20.57
CA PHE A 307 3.70 -14.21 -20.31
C PHE A 307 3.79 -14.63 -18.83
N CYS A 308 2.75 -14.33 -18.04
CA CYS A 308 2.64 -14.70 -16.63
C CYS A 308 1.75 -15.94 -16.46
N LYS A 309 2.12 -16.81 -15.51
CA LYS A 309 1.25 -17.90 -15.06
C LYS A 309 0.58 -17.50 -13.75
N ASN A 310 -0.72 -17.81 -13.59
CA ASN A 310 -1.50 -17.44 -12.42
C ASN A 310 -0.97 -18.02 -11.09
N ASN A 311 -0.27 -19.14 -11.15
CA ASN A 311 0.31 -19.83 -10.00
C ASN A 311 1.82 -19.58 -9.81
N LEU A 312 2.36 -18.59 -10.52
CA LEU A 312 3.78 -18.25 -10.45
C LEU A 312 3.95 -16.77 -10.09
N PHE A 313 4.19 -16.49 -8.81
CA PHE A 313 4.31 -15.15 -8.28
C PHE A 313 5.15 -15.14 -7.00
N LYS A 314 5.57 -13.94 -6.60
CA LYS A 314 6.10 -13.61 -5.27
C LYS A 314 5.01 -12.91 -4.46
N LEU A 315 5.06 -12.99 -3.13
CA LEU A 315 4.23 -12.21 -2.23
C LEU A 315 5.12 -11.33 -1.36
N TYR A 316 4.75 -10.06 -1.24
CA TYR A 316 5.38 -9.11 -0.34
C TYR A 316 4.37 -8.62 0.68
N PHE A 317 4.86 -8.25 1.85
CA PHE A 317 4.04 -7.73 2.93
C PHE A 317 3.76 -6.24 2.73
N PHE A 318 2.61 -5.76 3.13
CA PHE A 318 2.12 -4.42 2.81
C PHE A 318 2.81 -3.29 3.57
N ASP A 319 3.48 -3.59 4.71
CA ASP A 319 4.21 -2.63 5.52
C ASP A 319 5.51 -3.23 6.06
N ILE A 320 6.63 -2.51 5.85
CA ILE A 320 7.97 -2.99 6.19
C ILE A 320 8.20 -3.05 7.70
N GLY A 321 7.59 -2.15 8.49
CA GLY A 321 7.70 -2.16 9.94
C GLY A 321 6.99 -3.37 10.57
N LEU A 322 5.76 -3.65 10.10
CA LEU A 322 5.01 -4.84 10.51
C LEU A 322 5.72 -6.13 10.07
N LEU A 323 6.33 -6.15 8.87
CA LEU A 323 7.16 -7.27 8.41
C LEU A 323 8.29 -7.54 9.41
N GLY A 324 9.04 -6.50 9.81
CA GLY A 324 10.12 -6.62 10.79
C GLY A 324 9.65 -7.10 12.16
N CYS A 325 8.46 -6.67 12.57
CA CYS A 325 7.82 -7.11 13.81
C CYS A 325 7.43 -8.59 13.76
N MET A 326 6.82 -9.06 12.67
CA MET A 326 6.42 -10.46 12.49
C MET A 326 7.63 -11.42 12.38
N LEU A 327 8.74 -10.93 11.86
CA LEU A 327 10.01 -11.69 11.82
C LEU A 327 10.81 -11.59 13.12
N GLU A 328 10.29 -10.90 14.14
CA GLU A 328 10.96 -10.67 15.43
C GLU A 328 12.39 -10.11 15.30
N LEU A 329 12.62 -9.31 14.25
CA LEU A 329 13.95 -8.74 14.01
C LEU A 329 14.29 -7.70 15.09
N PRO A 330 15.44 -7.84 15.76
CA PRO A 330 15.90 -6.84 16.72
C PRO A 330 16.05 -5.46 16.06
N VAL A 331 15.61 -4.43 16.76
CA VAL A 331 15.68 -3.05 16.30
C VAL A 331 17.12 -2.64 16.01
N GLU A 332 18.04 -3.01 16.92
CA GLU A 332 19.47 -2.71 16.80
C GLU A 332 20.09 -3.33 15.55
N ALA A 333 19.67 -4.57 15.20
CA ALA A 333 20.15 -5.24 14.00
C ALA A 333 19.70 -4.49 12.73
N ILE A 334 18.46 -3.98 12.69
CA ILE A 334 17.96 -3.18 11.55
C ILE A 334 18.73 -1.87 11.44
N ILE A 335 18.93 -1.15 12.54
CA ILE A 335 19.65 0.12 12.57
C ILE A 335 21.14 -0.05 12.22
N ALA A 336 21.78 -1.10 12.75
CA ALA A 336 23.15 -1.44 12.39
C ALA A 336 23.28 -2.02 10.98
N GLN A 337 22.14 -2.38 10.36
CA GLN A 337 22.12 -3.15 9.11
C GLN A 337 22.90 -4.47 9.22
N ASP A 338 22.74 -5.16 10.34
CA ASP A 338 23.37 -6.44 10.60
C ASP A 338 22.33 -7.53 10.90
N TYR A 339 21.51 -7.84 9.89
CA TYR A 339 20.49 -8.90 9.92
C TYR A 339 20.63 -9.87 8.72
N GLY A 340 21.87 -10.11 8.33
CA GLY A 340 22.25 -11.16 7.40
C GLY A 340 21.58 -11.05 6.02
N ILE A 341 21.13 -12.18 5.52
CA ILE A 341 20.47 -12.29 4.19
C ILE A 341 19.08 -11.61 4.16
N THR A 342 18.45 -11.43 5.30
CA THR A 342 17.12 -10.79 5.42
C THR A 342 17.12 -9.34 4.88
N LYS A 343 18.29 -8.68 4.83
CA LYS A 343 18.44 -7.35 4.21
C LYS A 343 17.93 -7.30 2.76
N GLY A 344 18.20 -8.36 1.98
CA GLY A 344 17.75 -8.47 0.59
C GLY A 344 16.22 -8.44 0.52
N TYR A 345 15.56 -9.23 1.33
CA TYR A 345 14.10 -9.32 1.37
C TYR A 345 13.45 -8.02 1.82
N PHE A 346 14.05 -7.34 2.79
CA PHE A 346 13.60 -6.02 3.23
C PHE A 346 13.68 -4.99 2.10
N ALA A 347 14.79 -4.95 1.37
CA ALA A 347 14.95 -4.03 0.25
C ALA A 347 13.93 -4.31 -0.87
N GLU A 348 13.70 -5.57 -1.21
CA GLU A 348 12.70 -5.96 -2.21
C GLU A 348 11.28 -5.64 -1.72
N ASN A 349 10.93 -5.96 -0.47
CA ASN A 349 9.61 -5.67 0.11
C ASN A 349 9.34 -4.16 0.18
N PHE A 350 10.31 -3.39 0.64
CA PHE A 350 10.24 -1.93 0.67
C PHE A 350 10.04 -1.36 -0.75
N THR A 351 10.79 -1.86 -1.74
CA THR A 351 10.64 -1.43 -3.12
C THR A 351 9.24 -1.73 -3.66
N ALA A 352 8.68 -2.92 -3.38
CA ALA A 352 7.31 -3.27 -3.75
C ALA A 352 6.29 -2.34 -3.10
N GLN A 353 6.46 -2.06 -1.80
CA GLN A 353 5.60 -1.14 -1.05
C GLN A 353 5.64 0.29 -1.63
N GLU A 354 6.83 0.82 -1.92
CA GLU A 354 6.99 2.15 -2.52
C GLU A 354 6.39 2.22 -3.92
N PHE A 355 6.57 1.20 -4.76
CA PHE A 355 5.96 1.13 -6.09
C PHE A 355 4.44 1.18 -6.02
N VAL A 356 3.83 0.30 -5.21
CA VAL A 356 2.36 0.24 -5.08
C VAL A 356 1.80 1.55 -4.51
N SER A 357 2.42 2.08 -3.46
CA SER A 357 1.98 3.33 -2.83
C SER A 357 2.19 4.56 -3.72
N SER A 358 3.07 4.47 -4.72
CA SER A 358 3.29 5.52 -5.73
C SER A 358 2.43 5.33 -6.99
N GLY A 359 1.48 4.38 -6.99
CA GLY A 359 0.47 4.24 -8.04
C GLY A 359 0.73 3.12 -9.05
N VAL A 360 1.74 2.27 -8.83
CA VAL A 360 1.96 1.09 -9.68
C VAL A 360 0.89 0.05 -9.40
N SER A 361 -0.03 -0.13 -10.33
CA SER A 361 -1.19 -1.00 -10.16
C SER A 361 -0.87 -2.49 -10.24
N LYS A 362 0.16 -2.88 -10.99
CA LYS A 362 0.57 -4.28 -11.18
C LYS A 362 2.09 -4.40 -11.11
N LEU A 363 2.55 -5.37 -10.35
CA LEU A 363 3.96 -5.67 -10.21
C LEU A 363 4.31 -6.95 -10.98
N TYR A 364 5.42 -6.89 -11.71
CA TYR A 364 5.96 -8.00 -12.48
C TYR A 364 7.42 -8.23 -12.14
N ALA A 365 7.83 -9.50 -12.16
CA ALA A 365 9.23 -9.95 -12.11
C ALA A 365 9.51 -10.80 -13.35
N TRP A 366 10.76 -10.95 -13.69
CA TRP A 366 11.15 -11.86 -14.76
C TRP A 366 12.05 -12.96 -14.20
N LYS A 367 11.81 -14.19 -14.68
CA LYS A 367 12.66 -15.34 -14.33
C LYS A 367 12.82 -16.27 -15.51
N GLU A 368 14.07 -16.58 -15.82
CA GLU A 368 14.43 -17.59 -16.81
C GLU A 368 15.67 -18.36 -16.36
N ARG A 369 15.53 -19.69 -16.29
CA ARG A 369 16.59 -20.58 -15.76
C ARG A 369 17.08 -20.11 -14.38
N ASN A 370 18.36 -19.71 -14.30
CA ASN A 370 18.99 -19.24 -13.05
C ASN A 370 19.09 -17.71 -12.95
N SER A 371 18.46 -16.97 -13.89
CA SER A 371 18.45 -15.51 -13.87
C SER A 371 17.07 -14.98 -13.48
N GLU A 372 17.06 -13.98 -12.63
CA GLU A 372 15.87 -13.36 -12.14
C GLU A 372 16.07 -11.84 -12.02
N ILE A 373 15.05 -11.06 -12.41
CA ILE A 373 14.96 -9.61 -12.20
C ILE A 373 13.79 -9.39 -11.23
N GLU A 374 14.05 -8.69 -10.14
CA GLU A 374 13.10 -8.52 -9.07
C GLU A 374 11.83 -7.80 -9.52
N PHE A 375 11.97 -6.74 -10.33
CA PHE A 375 10.81 -6.05 -10.90
C PHE A 375 11.02 -5.68 -12.37
N LEU A 376 9.90 -5.68 -13.11
CA LEU A 376 9.80 -5.07 -14.43
C LEU A 376 8.85 -3.88 -14.36
N ARG A 377 9.29 -2.73 -14.84
CA ARG A 377 8.47 -1.53 -14.99
C ARG A 377 8.23 -1.24 -16.48
N VAL A 378 7.06 -0.70 -16.78
CA VAL A 378 6.83 -0.12 -18.12
C VAL A 378 6.93 1.39 -17.95
N LEU A 379 7.97 1.98 -18.50
CA LEU A 379 8.26 3.41 -18.47
C LEU A 379 8.38 3.90 -19.92
N ASP A 380 7.64 4.92 -20.28
CA ASP A 380 7.61 5.50 -21.64
C ASP A 380 7.39 4.45 -22.76
N GLY A 381 6.57 3.42 -22.46
CA GLY A 381 6.29 2.33 -23.40
C GLY A 381 7.33 1.20 -23.45
N GLU A 382 8.44 1.33 -22.73
CA GLU A 382 9.55 0.37 -22.71
C GLU A 382 9.55 -0.47 -21.44
N ILE A 383 9.96 -1.74 -21.53
CA ILE A 383 10.14 -2.60 -20.37
C ILE A 383 11.52 -2.35 -19.76
N VAL A 384 11.54 -1.76 -18.58
CA VAL A 384 12.75 -1.44 -17.82
C VAL A 384 12.94 -2.47 -16.72
N PRO A 385 14.03 -3.27 -16.75
CA PRO A 385 14.36 -4.17 -15.65
C PRO A 385 14.87 -3.38 -14.44
N VAL A 386 14.39 -3.75 -13.26
CA VAL A 386 14.77 -3.16 -11.98
C VAL A 386 15.32 -4.24 -11.08
N GLU A 387 16.61 -4.17 -10.83
CA GLU A 387 17.35 -5.03 -9.90
C GLU A 387 17.40 -4.36 -8.52
N VAL A 388 17.17 -5.10 -7.45
CA VAL A 388 17.19 -4.58 -6.07
C VAL A 388 18.36 -5.18 -5.30
N LYS A 389 19.13 -4.33 -4.63
CA LYS A 389 20.25 -4.73 -3.77
C LYS A 389 20.16 -4.00 -2.42
N SER A 390 20.28 -4.72 -1.32
CA SER A 390 20.19 -4.15 0.04
C SER A 390 21.42 -3.32 0.47
N GLY A 391 22.55 -3.49 -0.20
CA GLY A 391 23.82 -2.88 0.17
C GLY A 391 24.48 -2.11 -0.97
N GLN A 392 25.77 -1.79 -0.78
CA GLN A 392 26.56 -1.05 -1.77
C GLN A 392 27.12 -1.92 -2.92
N ARG A 393 27.05 -3.25 -2.81
CA ARG A 393 27.48 -4.14 -3.88
C ARG A 393 26.41 -4.21 -4.96
N THR A 394 26.77 -3.83 -6.20
CA THR A 394 25.84 -3.73 -7.33
C THR A 394 26.18 -4.72 -8.45
N GLN A 395 26.93 -5.79 -8.15
CA GLN A 395 27.12 -6.86 -9.15
C GLN A 395 25.77 -7.54 -9.43
N ALA A 396 25.30 -7.41 -10.66
CA ALA A 396 23.98 -7.86 -11.12
C ALA A 396 24.15 -8.80 -12.32
N LYS A 397 24.55 -10.05 -12.06
CA LYS A 397 24.75 -11.08 -13.13
C LYS A 397 23.45 -11.34 -13.90
N SER A 398 22.32 -11.37 -13.21
CA SER A 398 20.99 -11.55 -13.83
C SER A 398 20.66 -10.38 -14.76
N LEU A 399 20.94 -9.15 -14.35
CA LEU A 399 20.70 -7.97 -15.18
C LEU A 399 21.58 -8.00 -16.46
N GLN A 400 22.83 -8.44 -16.35
CA GLN A 400 23.70 -8.62 -17.52
C GLN A 400 23.15 -9.67 -18.49
N GLN A 401 22.59 -10.77 -18.00
CA GLN A 401 21.95 -11.79 -18.85
C GLN A 401 20.67 -11.26 -19.49
N TYR A 402 19.86 -10.51 -18.72
CA TYR A 402 18.69 -9.83 -19.26
C TYR A 402 19.05 -8.86 -20.37
N GLN A 403 20.09 -8.01 -20.17
CA GLN A 403 20.57 -7.04 -21.15
C GLN A 403 21.06 -7.73 -22.45
N LYS A 404 21.77 -8.84 -22.33
CA LYS A 404 22.21 -9.62 -23.49
C LYS A 404 21.05 -10.18 -24.33
N LYS A 405 19.94 -10.53 -23.65
CA LYS A 405 18.78 -11.16 -24.31
C LYS A 405 17.82 -10.15 -24.91
N TYR A 406 17.51 -9.08 -24.17
CA TYR A 406 16.44 -8.15 -24.52
C TYR A 406 16.95 -6.79 -24.99
N ALA A 407 18.23 -6.48 -24.80
CA ALA A 407 18.88 -5.20 -25.17
C ALA A 407 18.05 -3.96 -24.78
N PRO A 408 17.62 -3.82 -23.48
CA PRO A 408 16.78 -2.72 -23.07
C PRO A 408 17.52 -1.39 -23.22
N GLN A 409 16.81 -0.33 -23.57
CA GLN A 409 17.38 1.02 -23.66
C GLN A 409 17.78 1.58 -22.31
N SER A 410 17.10 1.14 -21.23
CA SER A 410 17.38 1.55 -19.85
C SER A 410 17.23 0.37 -18.89
N ALA A 411 18.05 0.36 -17.84
CA ALA A 411 17.98 -0.60 -16.75
C ALA A 411 18.26 0.12 -15.43
N ILE A 412 17.66 -0.34 -14.36
CA ILE A 412 17.74 0.31 -13.05
C ILE A 412 18.30 -0.67 -12.02
N ILE A 413 19.22 -0.17 -11.20
CA ILE A 413 19.64 -0.84 -9.96
C ILE A 413 19.23 0.06 -8.80
N ILE A 414 18.36 -0.45 -7.91
CA ILE A 414 18.04 0.18 -6.65
C ILE A 414 18.94 -0.43 -5.57
N SER A 415 19.67 0.40 -4.81
CA SER A 415 20.68 -0.13 -3.87
C SER A 415 20.96 0.82 -2.72
N GLY A 416 21.90 0.44 -1.83
CA GLY A 416 22.46 1.32 -0.80
C GLY A 416 23.46 2.37 -1.32
N LYS A 417 23.72 2.44 -2.63
CA LYS A 417 24.59 3.47 -3.21
C LYS A 417 23.88 4.81 -3.35
N THR A 418 24.67 5.87 -3.44
CA THR A 418 24.19 7.20 -3.80
C THR A 418 23.60 7.20 -5.22
N LEU A 419 22.79 8.23 -5.50
CA LEU A 419 22.20 8.43 -6.83
C LEU A 419 23.28 8.62 -7.89
N ASN A 420 23.19 7.86 -8.98
CA ASN A 420 23.99 8.04 -10.18
C ASN A 420 23.15 7.70 -11.43
N ARG A 421 22.67 8.73 -12.11
CA ARG A 421 21.87 8.65 -13.34
C ARG A 421 22.65 9.27 -14.51
N ASP A 422 23.85 8.78 -14.79
CA ASP A 422 24.59 9.19 -15.96
C ASP A 422 23.78 8.88 -17.23
N ALA A 423 23.40 9.92 -17.96
CA ALA A 423 22.58 9.81 -19.18
C ALA A 423 23.24 8.96 -20.28
N LYS A 424 24.57 8.83 -20.27
CA LYS A 424 25.33 8.01 -21.23
C LYS A 424 25.31 6.52 -20.89
N LYS A 425 24.88 6.14 -19.68
CA LYS A 425 24.84 4.75 -19.23
C LYS A 425 23.44 4.16 -19.34
N ILE A 426 23.35 2.93 -19.85
CA ILE A 426 22.12 2.15 -19.86
C ILE A 426 21.67 1.85 -18.44
N VAL A 427 22.60 1.49 -17.54
CA VAL A 427 22.30 1.16 -16.14
C VAL A 427 22.38 2.41 -15.27
N LYS A 428 21.25 2.76 -14.65
CA LYS A 428 21.14 3.88 -13.72
C LYS A 428 21.02 3.34 -12.29
N ASN A 429 21.78 3.93 -11.35
CA ASN A 429 21.72 3.56 -9.93
C ASN A 429 20.87 4.54 -9.15
N TYR A 430 19.89 4.00 -8.42
CA TYR A 430 19.04 4.74 -7.50
C TYR A 430 19.26 4.24 -6.08
N PRO A 431 19.35 5.12 -5.08
CA PRO A 431 19.28 4.70 -3.69
C PRO A 431 17.88 4.19 -3.35
N LEU A 432 17.81 3.24 -2.39
CA LEU A 432 16.55 2.63 -1.97
C LEU A 432 15.47 3.66 -1.63
N TYR A 433 15.81 4.74 -0.94
CA TYR A 433 14.86 5.79 -0.55
C TYR A 433 14.23 6.56 -1.73
N LEU A 434 14.71 6.38 -2.96
CA LEU A 434 14.12 6.92 -4.18
C LEU A 434 13.24 5.88 -4.94
N ALA A 435 13.02 4.69 -4.41
CA ALA A 435 12.21 3.67 -5.07
C ALA A 435 10.83 4.20 -5.51
N GLY A 436 10.16 4.99 -4.66
CA GLY A 436 8.86 5.58 -4.99
C GLY A 436 8.87 6.65 -6.09
N SER A 437 10.04 7.01 -6.62
CA SER A 437 10.21 8.00 -7.70
C SER A 437 10.43 7.36 -9.08
N ILE A 438 10.43 6.00 -9.16
CA ILE A 438 10.75 5.23 -10.38
C ILE A 438 9.46 4.77 -11.10
#